data_daad6e9e2ddd9c1623b63901182cd1bc
#
_entry.id   daad6e9e2ddd9c1623b63901182cd1bc
#
_cell.length_a   1.000
_cell.length_b   1.000
_cell.length_c   1.000
_cell.angle_alpha   90.00
_cell.angle_beta   90.00
_cell.angle_gamma   90.00
#
_symmetry.space_group_name_H-M   'P 1'
#
loop_
_entity.id
_entity.type
_entity.pdbx_description
1 polymer ?
#
loop_
_entity_poly.entity_id
_entity_poly.type
_entity_poly.pdbx_seq_one_letter_code
_entity_poly.pdbx_strand_id
1 'polypeptide(L)'
;MKIIPKVKAPTFLQMAQWIINPVAFMENAARKHGDIFSTKVGLTVDNFIFVSSPSALQRVLTNDRKKFSAPGEANRIIAPIIGDYSVVMLDGDIHKKRRQLLLPPFHGERMGFYGDLIRDITLRVMAELPENQPLKARSATTAIALQVIMEAVFGISQGERY
;
A
#
# COMPACT_ATOMS: atom_id res chain seq x y z
N MET A 1 -5.17 18.88 -26.91
CA MET A 1 -5.20 17.81 -25.89
C MET A 1 -4.06 16.84 -26.19
N LYS A 2 -3.11 16.62 -25.26
CA LYS A 2 -1.98 15.72 -25.49
C LYS A 2 -2.49 14.27 -25.41
N ILE A 3 -2.35 13.49 -26.49
CA ILE A 3 -2.78 12.09 -26.52
C ILE A 3 -1.81 11.27 -25.65
N ILE A 4 -2.36 10.49 -24.71
CA ILE A 4 -1.55 9.58 -23.87
C ILE A 4 -1.02 8.45 -24.75
N PRO A 5 0.32 8.23 -24.80
CA PRO A 5 0.91 7.13 -25.56
C PRO A 5 0.37 5.78 -25.07
N LYS A 6 0.17 4.85 -25.99
CA LYS A 6 -0.31 3.49 -25.69
C LYS A 6 0.76 2.46 -25.97
N VAL A 7 0.88 1.47 -25.09
CA VAL A 7 1.67 0.26 -25.36
C VAL A 7 1.00 -0.49 -26.51
N LYS A 8 1.72 -0.66 -27.63
CA LYS A 8 1.18 -1.22 -28.87
C LYS A 8 1.15 -2.75 -28.93
N ALA A 9 1.79 -3.43 -27.95
CA ALA A 9 1.79 -4.89 -27.89
C ALA A 9 0.37 -5.46 -27.77
N PRO A 10 0.08 -6.66 -28.30
CA PRO A 10 -1.20 -7.34 -28.08
C PRO A 10 -1.50 -7.51 -26.59
N THR A 11 -2.79 -7.45 -26.22
CA THR A 11 -3.22 -7.46 -24.80
C THR A 11 -2.70 -8.67 -24.04
N PHE A 12 -2.72 -9.86 -24.65
CA PHE A 12 -2.24 -11.09 -24.01
C PHE A 12 -0.74 -11.04 -23.69
N LEU A 13 0.08 -10.41 -24.55
CA LEU A 13 1.52 -10.22 -24.30
C LEU A 13 1.76 -9.21 -23.17
N GLN A 14 0.97 -8.11 -23.13
CA GLN A 14 1.05 -7.16 -22.03
C GLN A 14 0.71 -7.84 -20.69
N MET A 15 -0.35 -8.65 -20.67
CA MET A 15 -0.75 -9.43 -19.48
C MET A 15 0.31 -10.42 -19.05
N ALA A 16 0.88 -11.20 -19.98
CA ALA A 16 1.93 -12.16 -19.67
C ALA A 16 3.17 -11.46 -19.09
N GLN A 17 3.62 -10.36 -19.70
CA GLN A 17 4.76 -9.59 -19.19
C GLN A 17 4.48 -8.98 -17.81
N TRP A 18 3.27 -8.48 -17.58
CA TRP A 18 2.81 -7.95 -16.29
C TRP A 18 2.83 -9.02 -15.20
N ILE A 19 2.36 -10.24 -15.48
CA ILE A 19 2.33 -11.34 -14.51
C ILE A 19 3.74 -11.85 -14.20
N ILE A 20 4.58 -12.01 -15.23
CA ILE A 20 5.93 -12.57 -15.08
C ILE A 20 6.88 -11.58 -14.40
N ASN A 21 6.91 -10.33 -14.85
CA ASN A 21 7.80 -9.30 -14.30
C ASN A 21 7.19 -7.90 -14.46
N PRO A 22 6.32 -7.48 -13.51
CA PRO A 22 5.63 -6.20 -13.59
C PRO A 22 6.58 -4.99 -13.55
N VAL A 23 7.68 -5.08 -12.80
CA VAL A 23 8.66 -3.99 -12.70
C VAL A 23 9.35 -3.75 -14.03
N ALA A 24 9.90 -4.80 -14.64
CA ALA A 24 10.54 -4.68 -15.95
C ALA A 24 9.57 -4.22 -17.03
N PHE A 25 8.29 -4.65 -16.97
CA PHE A 25 7.25 -4.18 -17.89
C PHE A 25 7.06 -2.67 -17.78
N MET A 26 6.87 -2.17 -16.54
CA MET A 26 6.68 -0.73 -16.29
C MET A 26 7.87 0.11 -16.70
N GLU A 27 9.09 -0.29 -16.33
CA GLU A 27 10.32 0.42 -16.68
C GLU A 27 10.58 0.47 -18.19
N ASN A 28 10.39 -0.64 -18.88
CA ASN A 28 10.55 -0.70 -20.34
C ASN A 28 9.49 0.15 -21.06
N ALA A 29 8.25 0.13 -20.57
CA ALA A 29 7.20 0.96 -21.13
C ALA A 29 7.45 2.44 -20.87
N ALA A 30 7.91 2.84 -19.67
CA ALA A 30 8.25 4.21 -19.33
C ALA A 30 9.42 4.72 -20.18
N ARG A 31 10.48 3.92 -20.35
CA ARG A 31 11.62 4.28 -21.25
C ARG A 31 11.18 4.54 -22.70
N LYS A 32 10.19 3.78 -23.18
CA LYS A 32 9.72 3.86 -24.57
C LYS A 32 8.66 4.93 -24.80
N HIS A 33 7.79 5.16 -23.84
CA HIS A 33 6.59 5.97 -23.99
C HIS A 33 6.59 7.24 -23.12
N GLY A 34 7.56 7.37 -22.20
CA GLY A 34 7.65 8.46 -21.22
C GLY A 34 6.88 8.15 -19.93
N ASP A 35 6.87 9.14 -19.03
CA ASP A 35 6.37 9.00 -17.65
C ASP A 35 4.87 8.79 -17.53
N ILE A 36 4.11 8.97 -18.60
CA ILE A 36 2.65 8.77 -18.61
C ILE A 36 2.30 7.96 -19.85
N PHE A 37 1.80 6.75 -19.64
CA PHE A 37 1.40 5.87 -20.75
C PHE A 37 0.21 4.99 -20.35
N SER A 38 -0.47 4.46 -21.37
CA SER A 38 -1.64 3.59 -21.21
C SER A 38 -1.33 2.16 -21.63
N THR A 39 -1.85 1.19 -20.85
CA THR A 39 -1.69 -0.25 -21.08
C THR A 39 -3.02 -0.99 -20.90
N LYS A 40 -3.06 -2.25 -21.32
CA LYS A 40 -4.17 -3.18 -21.12
C LYS A 40 -3.73 -4.38 -20.28
N VAL A 41 -3.43 -4.15 -19.00
CA VAL A 41 -2.96 -5.19 -18.06
C VAL A 41 -3.97 -5.58 -16.99
N GLY A 42 -5.17 -4.99 -17.00
CA GLY A 42 -6.23 -5.28 -16.04
C GLY A 42 -7.20 -6.35 -16.55
N LEU A 43 -7.71 -7.17 -15.64
CA LEU A 43 -8.75 -8.14 -15.93
C LEU A 43 -10.14 -7.50 -16.04
N THR A 44 -10.36 -6.38 -15.33
CA THR A 44 -11.65 -5.72 -15.19
C THR A 44 -11.68 -4.30 -15.75
N VAL A 45 -10.53 -3.75 -16.11
CA VAL A 45 -10.40 -2.36 -16.60
C VAL A 45 -9.73 -2.37 -17.96
N ASP A 46 -10.38 -1.77 -18.93
CA ASP A 46 -9.91 -1.74 -20.33
C ASP A 46 -8.59 -1.02 -20.53
N ASN A 47 -8.31 0.03 -19.72
CA ASN A 47 -7.10 0.81 -19.88
C ASN A 47 -6.57 1.25 -18.51
N PHE A 48 -5.36 0.83 -18.19
CA PHE A 48 -4.57 1.39 -17.09
C PHE A 48 -3.69 2.52 -17.59
N ILE A 49 -3.64 3.63 -16.84
CA ILE A 49 -2.71 4.72 -17.08
C ILE A 49 -1.66 4.69 -15.98
N PHE A 50 -0.43 4.41 -16.38
CA PHE A 50 0.72 4.50 -15.48
C PHE A 50 1.28 5.91 -15.48
N VAL A 51 1.61 6.40 -14.28
CA VAL A 51 2.15 7.75 -14.05
C VAL A 51 3.36 7.62 -13.14
N SER A 52 4.54 8.00 -13.61
CA SER A 52 5.80 8.01 -12.85
C SER A 52 6.37 9.41 -12.62
N SER A 53 5.89 10.43 -13.34
CA SER A 53 6.32 11.82 -13.15
C SER A 53 5.95 12.34 -11.75
N PRO A 54 6.91 12.86 -10.94
CA PRO A 54 6.63 13.39 -9.61
C PRO A 54 5.57 14.49 -9.60
N SER A 55 5.59 15.40 -10.57
CA SER A 55 4.61 16.50 -10.70
C SER A 55 3.20 15.98 -11.02
N ALA A 56 3.09 14.95 -11.86
CA ALA A 56 1.80 14.34 -12.17
C ALA A 56 1.26 13.53 -10.99
N LEU A 57 2.11 12.78 -10.29
CA LEU A 57 1.76 12.08 -9.05
C LEU A 57 1.25 13.07 -7.98
N GLN A 58 1.97 14.17 -7.76
CA GLN A 58 1.53 15.21 -6.85
C GLN A 58 0.14 15.73 -7.22
N ARG A 59 -0.12 16.00 -8.50
CA ARG A 59 -1.44 16.46 -8.96
C ARG A 59 -2.56 15.44 -8.73
N VAL A 60 -2.29 14.15 -8.92
CA VAL A 60 -3.27 13.10 -8.65
C VAL A 60 -3.55 13.02 -7.15
N LEU A 61 -2.51 12.93 -6.32
CA LEU A 61 -2.64 12.73 -4.88
C LEU A 61 -3.22 13.95 -4.13
N THR A 62 -2.98 15.17 -4.63
CA THR A 62 -3.50 16.41 -3.99
C THR A 62 -4.87 16.86 -4.49
N ASN A 63 -5.36 16.28 -5.59
CA ASN A 63 -6.68 16.62 -6.17
C ASN A 63 -7.70 15.49 -6.01
N ASP A 64 -7.50 14.64 -5.01
CA ASP A 64 -8.49 13.63 -4.63
C ASP A 64 -9.87 14.26 -4.42
N ARG A 65 -10.90 13.64 -4.97
CA ARG A 65 -12.32 14.07 -4.95
C ARG A 65 -12.67 15.34 -5.71
N LYS A 66 -11.70 16.11 -6.18
CA LYS A 66 -11.98 17.28 -7.03
C LYS A 66 -11.91 16.94 -8.51
N LYS A 67 -10.86 16.24 -8.90
CA LYS A 67 -10.59 15.87 -10.31
C LYS A 67 -10.35 14.39 -10.49
N PHE A 68 -9.99 13.68 -9.43
CA PHE A 68 -9.74 12.25 -9.40
C PHE A 68 -10.60 11.59 -8.34
N SER A 69 -11.02 10.36 -8.59
CA SER A 69 -11.78 9.53 -7.67
C SER A 69 -11.05 8.21 -7.50
N ALA A 70 -11.01 7.71 -6.26
CA ALA A 70 -10.50 6.38 -5.93
C ALA A 70 -11.69 5.54 -5.41
N PRO A 71 -12.52 4.99 -6.32
CA PRO A 71 -13.72 4.24 -5.90
C PRO A 71 -13.33 2.93 -5.22
N GLY A 72 -13.99 2.62 -4.10
CA GLY A 72 -13.82 1.37 -3.35
C GLY A 72 -14.11 0.13 -4.20
N GLU A 73 -14.97 0.27 -5.19
CA GLU A 73 -15.28 -0.76 -6.19
C GLU A 73 -14.01 -1.30 -6.89
N ALA A 74 -13.01 -0.46 -7.13
CA ALA A 74 -11.74 -0.88 -7.73
C ALA A 74 -10.96 -1.87 -6.83
N ASN A 75 -11.25 -1.89 -5.53
CA ASN A 75 -10.61 -2.75 -4.54
C ASN A 75 -11.40 -4.04 -4.25
N ARG A 76 -12.49 -4.32 -4.95
CA ARG A 76 -13.36 -5.48 -4.73
C ARG A 76 -12.64 -6.83 -4.67
N ILE A 77 -11.52 -6.95 -5.37
CA ILE A 77 -10.72 -8.18 -5.37
C ILE A 77 -10.17 -8.55 -3.98
N ILE A 78 -10.00 -7.57 -3.10
CA ILE A 78 -9.51 -7.80 -1.73
C ILE A 78 -10.62 -7.81 -0.67
N ALA A 79 -11.88 -7.57 -1.06
CA ALA A 79 -13.04 -7.57 -0.16
C ALA A 79 -13.16 -8.86 0.69
N PRO A 80 -12.93 -10.08 0.15
CA PRO A 80 -12.99 -11.31 0.94
C PRO A 80 -11.98 -11.37 2.10
N ILE A 81 -10.89 -10.59 2.02
CA ILE A 81 -9.83 -10.57 3.04
C ILE A 81 -10.09 -9.49 4.09
N ILE A 82 -10.51 -8.28 3.65
CA ILE A 82 -10.60 -7.09 4.51
C ILE A 82 -12.03 -6.69 4.88
N GLY A 83 -13.02 -7.30 4.25
CA GLY A 83 -14.45 -7.01 4.46
C GLY A 83 -14.93 -5.73 3.75
N ASP A 84 -16.24 -5.64 3.53
CA ASP A 84 -16.89 -4.55 2.79
C ASP A 84 -16.88 -3.21 3.54
N TYR A 85 -16.68 -3.23 4.86
CA TYR A 85 -16.69 -2.03 5.71
C TYR A 85 -15.29 -1.44 5.95
N SER A 86 -14.25 -2.03 5.37
CA SER A 86 -12.90 -1.48 5.43
C SER A 86 -12.84 -0.11 4.76
N VAL A 87 -12.03 0.81 5.31
CA VAL A 87 -11.90 2.17 4.76
C VAL A 87 -11.50 2.20 3.28
N VAL A 88 -10.75 1.20 2.82
CA VAL A 88 -10.32 1.09 1.40
C VAL A 88 -11.42 0.62 0.47
N MET A 89 -12.55 0.13 1.02
CA MET A 89 -13.73 -0.30 0.26
C MET A 89 -14.80 0.77 0.21
N LEU A 90 -14.67 1.85 0.98
CA LEU A 90 -15.68 2.88 1.14
C LEU A 90 -15.40 4.05 0.19
N ASP A 91 -16.48 4.74 -0.21
CA ASP A 91 -16.45 5.91 -1.09
C ASP A 91 -17.03 7.16 -0.43
N GLY A 92 -16.77 8.30 -1.04
CA GLY A 92 -17.41 9.58 -0.74
C GLY A 92 -17.27 10.01 0.72
N ASP A 93 -18.37 10.48 1.29
CA ASP A 93 -18.40 11.03 2.65
C ASP A 93 -18.23 9.97 3.74
N ILE A 94 -18.65 8.73 3.50
CA ILE A 94 -18.46 7.62 4.43
C ILE A 94 -16.96 7.32 4.56
N HIS A 95 -16.25 7.20 3.44
CA HIS A 95 -14.79 7.05 3.42
C HIS A 95 -14.12 8.20 4.18
N LYS A 96 -14.54 9.45 3.91
CA LYS A 96 -13.97 10.63 4.58
C LYS A 96 -14.13 10.57 6.09
N LYS A 97 -15.34 10.28 6.57
CA LYS A 97 -15.62 10.16 8.01
C LYS A 97 -14.78 9.07 8.66
N ARG A 98 -14.73 7.88 8.05
CA ARG A 98 -13.93 6.75 8.58
C ARG A 98 -12.45 7.07 8.60
N ARG A 99 -11.92 7.65 7.54
CA ARG A 99 -10.53 8.08 7.48
C ARG A 99 -10.18 9.11 8.55
N GLN A 100 -11.06 10.09 8.78
CA GLN A 100 -10.85 11.10 9.82
C GLN A 100 -10.78 10.50 11.23
N LEU A 101 -11.54 9.44 11.52
CA LEU A 101 -11.46 8.72 12.79
C LEU A 101 -10.14 7.93 12.95
N LEU A 102 -9.56 7.46 11.85
CA LEU A 102 -8.34 6.67 11.87
C LEU A 102 -7.06 7.51 11.84
N LEU A 103 -7.12 8.78 11.43
CA LEU A 103 -5.94 9.63 11.23
C LEU A 103 -5.22 10.04 12.54
N PRO A 104 -5.90 10.38 13.66
CA PRO A 104 -5.24 10.94 14.82
C PRO A 104 -4.07 10.11 15.38
N PRO A 105 -4.11 8.77 15.43
CA PRO A 105 -2.98 7.95 15.86
C PRO A 105 -1.71 8.10 15.00
N PHE A 106 -1.84 8.57 13.74
CA PHE A 106 -0.75 8.59 12.78
C PHE A 106 -0.13 9.99 12.57
N HIS A 107 -0.40 10.94 13.45
CA HIS A 107 0.09 12.32 13.32
C HIS A 107 0.72 12.88 14.60
N GLY A 108 1.61 13.87 14.39
CA GLY A 108 2.19 14.68 15.47
C GLY A 108 3.18 13.93 16.36
N GLU A 109 3.18 14.25 17.63
CA GLU A 109 4.08 13.71 18.65
C GLU A 109 3.98 12.18 18.82
N ARG A 110 2.83 11.58 18.47
CA ARG A 110 2.65 10.12 18.52
C ARG A 110 3.62 9.37 17.62
N MET A 111 4.09 9.97 16.54
CA MET A 111 5.10 9.34 15.67
C MET A 111 6.45 9.17 16.37
N GLY A 112 6.84 10.12 17.24
CA GLY A 112 8.03 9.97 18.09
C GLY A 112 7.87 8.83 19.09
N PHE A 113 6.71 8.79 19.78
CA PHE A 113 6.39 7.70 20.69
C PHE A 113 6.42 6.32 20.02
N TYR A 114 5.90 6.20 18.80
CA TYR A 114 5.99 4.94 18.06
C TYR A 114 7.42 4.55 17.71
N GLY A 115 8.31 5.51 17.47
CA GLY A 115 9.73 5.25 17.27
C GLY A 115 10.37 4.58 18.49
N ASP A 116 10.11 5.11 19.68
CA ASP A 116 10.59 4.54 20.94
C ASP A 116 9.97 3.16 21.20
N LEU A 117 8.65 3.03 21.03
CA LEU A 117 7.96 1.76 21.18
C LEU A 117 8.53 0.66 20.26
N ILE A 118 8.74 0.97 18.98
CA ILE A 118 9.31 0.03 18.00
C ILE A 118 10.72 -0.39 18.43
N ARG A 119 11.55 0.56 18.89
CA ARG A 119 12.90 0.28 19.39
C ARG A 119 12.84 -0.68 20.56
N ASP A 120 12.00 -0.41 21.55
CA ASP A 120 11.93 -1.17 22.80
C ASP A 120 11.39 -2.60 22.55
N ILE A 121 10.38 -2.74 21.71
CA ILE A 121 9.88 -4.05 21.26
C ILE A 121 10.96 -4.81 20.50
N THR A 122 11.67 -4.13 19.59
CA THR A 122 12.73 -4.76 18.81
C THR A 122 13.84 -5.29 19.70
N LEU A 123 14.31 -4.49 20.66
CA LEU A 123 15.35 -4.90 21.59
C LEU A 123 14.91 -6.10 22.45
N ARG A 124 13.66 -6.11 22.91
CA ARG A 124 13.07 -7.21 23.68
C ARG A 124 13.05 -8.51 22.89
N VAL A 125 12.50 -8.46 21.66
CA VAL A 125 12.44 -9.64 20.78
C VAL A 125 13.83 -10.13 20.41
N MET A 126 14.76 -9.22 20.13
CA MET A 126 16.14 -9.59 19.79
C MET A 126 16.88 -10.24 20.96
N ALA A 127 16.63 -9.82 22.22
CA ALA A 127 17.22 -10.42 23.40
C ALA A 127 16.76 -11.87 23.67
N GLU A 128 15.61 -12.26 23.14
CA GLU A 128 15.08 -13.63 23.26
C GLU A 128 15.59 -14.58 22.16
N LEU A 129 16.31 -14.05 21.16
CA LEU A 129 16.81 -14.86 20.06
C LEU A 129 18.06 -15.66 20.48
N PRO A 130 18.19 -16.91 20.00
CA PRO A 130 19.36 -17.73 20.30
C PRO A 130 20.63 -17.14 19.68
N GLU A 131 21.69 -17.07 20.48
CA GLU A 131 22.99 -16.65 19.99
C GLU A 131 23.72 -17.79 19.25
N ASN A 132 24.52 -17.44 18.25
CA ASN A 132 25.38 -18.36 17.49
C ASN A 132 24.60 -19.52 16.78
N GLN A 133 23.33 -19.35 16.49
CA GLN A 133 22.52 -20.32 15.76
C GLN A 133 21.85 -19.66 14.53
N PRO A 134 21.61 -20.43 13.46
CA PRO A 134 20.84 -19.94 12.33
C PRO A 134 19.42 -19.54 12.77
N LEU A 135 19.05 -18.31 12.47
CA LEU A 135 17.75 -17.77 12.83
C LEU A 135 16.91 -17.50 11.59
N LYS A 136 15.61 -17.76 11.68
CA LYS A 136 14.65 -17.36 10.67
C LYS A 136 14.29 -15.89 10.86
N ALA A 137 14.96 -14.99 10.17
CA ALA A 137 14.74 -13.54 10.26
C ALA A 137 13.26 -13.16 10.12
N ARG A 138 12.50 -13.85 9.24
CA ARG A 138 11.06 -13.66 9.06
C ARG A 138 10.26 -13.87 10.35
N SER A 139 10.60 -14.87 11.16
CA SER A 139 9.86 -15.11 12.42
C SER A 139 10.08 -13.97 13.41
N ALA A 140 11.31 -13.49 13.56
CA ALA A 140 11.63 -12.37 14.44
C ALA A 140 10.94 -11.07 13.97
N THR A 141 11.05 -10.74 12.69
CA THR A 141 10.43 -9.52 12.14
C THR A 141 8.90 -9.56 12.19
N THR A 142 8.29 -10.74 12.02
CA THR A 142 6.83 -10.90 12.17
C THR A 142 6.41 -10.71 13.62
N ALA A 143 7.17 -11.24 14.59
CA ALA A 143 6.88 -11.07 16.01
C ALA A 143 6.96 -9.58 16.41
N ILE A 144 8.02 -8.87 15.97
CA ILE A 144 8.17 -7.42 16.19
C ILE A 144 6.98 -6.66 15.61
N ALA A 145 6.66 -6.89 14.33
CA ALA A 145 5.57 -6.19 13.66
C ALA A 145 4.21 -6.42 14.33
N LEU A 146 3.94 -7.66 14.75
CA LEU A 146 2.69 -7.99 15.44
C LEU A 146 2.60 -7.27 16.79
N GLN A 147 3.65 -7.31 17.61
CA GLN A 147 3.67 -6.61 18.90
C GLN A 147 3.51 -5.11 18.74
N VAL A 148 4.21 -4.51 17.78
CA VAL A 148 4.07 -3.06 17.47
C VAL A 148 2.62 -2.72 17.12
N ILE A 149 1.96 -3.49 16.27
CA ILE A 149 0.56 -3.23 15.92
C ILE A 149 -0.36 -3.39 17.12
N MET A 150 -0.16 -4.43 17.92
CA MET A 150 -0.97 -4.68 19.11
C MET A 150 -0.87 -3.54 20.13
N GLU A 151 0.34 -3.06 20.41
CA GLU A 151 0.55 -1.98 21.38
C GLU A 151 0.19 -0.60 20.79
N ALA A 152 0.62 -0.28 19.57
CA ALA A 152 0.43 1.04 18.97
C ALA A 152 -1.03 1.34 18.57
N VAL A 153 -1.74 0.33 18.06
CA VAL A 153 -3.10 0.50 17.50
C VAL A 153 -4.17 0.08 18.49
N PHE A 154 -3.97 -1.05 19.18
CA PHE A 154 -4.98 -1.62 20.10
C PHE A 154 -4.69 -1.33 21.57
N GLY A 155 -3.52 -0.79 21.91
CA GLY A 155 -3.14 -0.50 23.31
C GLY A 155 -2.92 -1.77 24.14
N ILE A 156 -2.72 -2.92 23.51
CA ILE A 156 -2.55 -4.21 24.20
C ILE A 156 -1.05 -4.46 24.39
N SER A 157 -0.56 -4.26 25.61
CA SER A 157 0.80 -4.63 26.01
C SER A 157 0.88 -6.11 26.43
N GLN A 158 2.04 -6.73 26.22
CA GLN A 158 2.27 -8.10 26.72
C GLN A 158 2.25 -8.09 28.25
N GLY A 159 1.30 -8.78 28.85
CA GLY A 159 1.18 -8.95 30.30
C GLY A 159 -0.22 -8.76 30.88
N GLU A 160 -1.10 -8.07 30.19
CA GLU A 160 -2.51 -7.94 30.59
C GLU A 160 -3.38 -8.98 29.85
N ARG A 161 -3.43 -10.18 30.39
CA ARG A 161 -4.54 -11.11 30.12
C ARG A 161 -5.67 -10.72 31.07
N TYR A 162 -6.71 -10.12 30.51
CA TYR A 162 -8.02 -10.10 31.18
C TYR A 162 -8.72 -11.44 30.99
#